data_feac1367dd21d1f8e784e852d103509a
#
_entry.id   feac1367dd21d1f8e784e852d103509a
#
_cell.length_a   1.000
_cell.length_b   1.000
_cell.length_c   1.000
_cell.angle_alpha   90.00
_cell.angle_beta   90.00
_cell.angle_gamma   90.00
#
_symmetry.space_group_name_H-M   'P 1'
#
loop_
_entity.id
_entity.type
_entity.pdbx_description
1 polymer ?
#
loop_
_entity_poly.entity_id
_entity_poly.type
_entity_poly.pdbx_seq_one_letter_code
_entity_poly.pdbx_strand_id
1 'polypeptide(L)'
;FPHNPTGKVIDRASFDALVALCRKHGVWLFSDEVYRGLELDPAKRLPAVVETYERGLSLGVMSKAYGLPGLRVGWIACKDHALLDRMERIKHYLSICNAGPSEHLAVIALKARDRVIGRNVALLKDNLQAVERFFADYPGRFEWYRPDGGCVAFTRYVGGEGVETFCRRLAEEDGIVLLPA
;
A
#
# COMPACT_ATOMS: atom_id res chain seq x y z
N PHE A 1 -4.86 2.33 -3.38
CA PHE A 1 -4.79 3.20 -2.20
C PHE A 1 -4.92 2.39 -0.92
N PRO A 2 -4.31 2.87 0.19
CA PRO A 2 -3.47 4.06 0.35
C PRO A 2 -2.25 4.10 -0.57
N HIS A 3 -1.81 5.32 -0.97
CA HIS A 3 -0.73 5.52 -1.93
C HIS A 3 0.65 5.42 -1.27
N ASN A 4 1.61 4.78 -1.92
CA ASN A 4 3.02 4.80 -1.54
C ASN A 4 3.76 5.82 -2.43
N PRO A 5 4.50 6.80 -1.85
CA PRO A 5 4.91 6.88 -0.42
C PRO A 5 4.04 7.78 0.47
N THR A 6 3.05 8.49 -0.05
CA THR A 6 2.37 9.59 0.68
C THR A 6 1.36 9.13 1.73
N GLY A 7 0.93 7.86 1.70
CA GLY A 7 -0.16 7.36 2.54
C GLY A 7 -1.54 7.97 2.23
N LYS A 8 -1.66 8.72 1.11
CA LYS A 8 -2.90 9.41 0.76
C LYS A 8 -3.95 8.45 0.23
N VAL A 9 -5.20 8.70 0.57
CA VAL A 9 -6.38 8.08 -0.04
C VAL A 9 -7.16 9.17 -0.77
N ILE A 10 -7.45 8.95 -2.05
CA ILE A 10 -8.32 9.88 -2.80
C ILE A 10 -9.77 9.77 -2.29
N ASP A 11 -10.54 10.82 -2.47
CA ASP A 11 -11.96 10.78 -2.12
C ASP A 11 -12.78 9.90 -3.07
N ARG A 12 -13.97 9.53 -2.62
CA ARG A 12 -14.87 8.63 -3.36
C ARG A 12 -15.27 9.21 -4.71
N ALA A 13 -15.51 10.51 -4.80
CA ALA A 13 -15.93 11.16 -6.04
C ALA A 13 -14.83 11.13 -7.10
N SER A 14 -13.58 11.39 -6.69
CA SER A 14 -12.40 11.26 -7.56
C SER A 14 -12.19 9.83 -8.04
N PHE A 15 -12.38 8.83 -7.17
CA PHE A 15 -12.31 7.42 -7.55
C PHE A 15 -13.40 7.07 -8.59
N ASP A 16 -14.65 7.47 -8.34
CA ASP A 16 -15.75 7.20 -9.25
C ASP A 16 -15.57 7.89 -10.60
N ALA A 17 -15.03 9.13 -10.62
CA ALA A 17 -14.69 9.85 -11.83
C ALA A 17 -13.58 9.15 -12.64
N LEU A 18 -12.55 8.62 -11.97
CA LEU A 18 -11.50 7.84 -12.61
C LEU A 18 -12.07 6.57 -13.27
N VAL A 19 -12.92 5.84 -12.56
CA VAL A 19 -13.59 4.64 -13.09
C VAL A 19 -14.47 4.99 -14.30
N ALA A 20 -15.24 6.08 -14.22
CA ALA A 20 -16.08 6.57 -15.33
C ALA A 20 -15.23 6.94 -16.55
N LEU A 21 -14.08 7.59 -16.35
CA LEU A 21 -13.16 7.93 -17.42
C LEU A 21 -12.58 6.68 -18.09
N CYS A 22 -12.13 5.71 -17.30
CA CYS A 22 -11.64 4.43 -17.81
C CYS A 22 -12.72 3.70 -18.63
N ARG A 23 -13.97 3.67 -18.13
CA ARG A 23 -15.12 3.08 -18.83
C ARG A 23 -15.43 3.78 -20.13
N LYS A 24 -15.43 5.13 -20.16
CA LYS A 24 -15.67 5.93 -21.35
C LYS A 24 -14.68 5.61 -22.48
N HIS A 25 -13.43 5.37 -22.13
CA HIS A 25 -12.37 5.10 -23.10
C HIS A 25 -12.07 3.60 -23.31
N GLY A 26 -12.77 2.71 -22.61
CA GLY A 26 -12.59 1.26 -22.71
C GLY A 26 -11.21 0.78 -22.29
N VAL A 27 -10.50 1.53 -21.42
CA VAL A 27 -9.15 1.18 -20.95
C VAL A 27 -9.18 0.33 -19.70
N TRP A 28 -8.19 -0.52 -19.52
CA TRP A 28 -8.00 -1.30 -18.30
C TRP A 28 -7.56 -0.40 -17.14
N LEU A 29 -8.08 -0.66 -15.95
CA LEU A 29 -7.65 -0.01 -14.72
C LEU A 29 -7.01 -1.06 -13.79
N PHE A 30 -5.67 -1.01 -13.68
CA PHE A 30 -4.94 -1.82 -12.73
C PHE A 30 -4.74 -1.03 -11.43
N SER A 31 -5.33 -1.53 -10.35
CA SER A 31 -5.28 -0.91 -9.02
C SER A 31 -4.35 -1.69 -8.11
N ASP A 32 -3.28 -1.05 -7.67
CA ASP A 32 -2.45 -1.57 -6.59
C ASP A 32 -3.15 -1.29 -5.25
N GLU A 33 -3.72 -2.34 -4.65
CA GLU A 33 -4.49 -2.28 -3.42
C GLU A 33 -3.77 -2.97 -2.24
N VAL A 34 -2.43 -3.07 -2.31
CA VAL A 34 -1.63 -3.80 -1.31
C VAL A 34 -1.74 -3.24 0.11
N TYR A 35 -2.08 -1.95 0.25
CA TYR A 35 -2.31 -1.29 1.53
C TYR A 35 -3.78 -1.21 1.93
N ARG A 36 -4.70 -1.71 1.12
CA ARG A 36 -6.14 -1.73 1.41
C ARG A 36 -6.42 -2.48 2.71
N GLY A 37 -7.14 -1.85 3.60
CA GLY A 37 -7.38 -2.31 4.97
C GLY A 37 -6.54 -1.60 6.03
N LEU A 38 -5.52 -0.84 5.63
CA LEU A 38 -4.69 -0.04 6.52
C LEU A 38 -5.11 1.44 6.53
N GLU A 39 -6.32 1.77 6.09
CA GLU A 39 -6.87 3.12 6.26
C GLU A 39 -7.04 3.40 7.75
N LEU A 40 -6.54 4.54 8.22
CA LEU A 40 -6.65 4.98 9.62
C LEU A 40 -8.10 5.29 9.99
N ASP A 41 -8.86 5.79 9.02
CA ASP A 41 -10.30 5.97 9.06
C ASP A 41 -10.96 4.95 8.10
N PRO A 42 -11.69 3.94 8.61
CA PRO A 42 -12.36 2.96 7.76
C PRO A 42 -13.39 3.56 6.79
N ALA A 43 -13.94 4.75 7.08
CA ALA A 43 -14.91 5.43 6.21
C ALA A 43 -14.26 5.90 4.89
N LYS A 44 -12.94 6.10 4.87
CA LYS A 44 -12.17 6.46 3.67
C LYS A 44 -11.86 5.27 2.76
N ARG A 45 -12.16 4.03 3.18
CA ARG A 45 -11.85 2.86 2.37
C ARG A 45 -12.65 2.85 1.08
N LEU A 46 -11.93 2.88 -0.03
CA LEU A 46 -12.52 2.75 -1.35
C LEU A 46 -12.94 1.29 -1.63
N PRO A 47 -13.95 1.04 -2.48
CA PRO A 47 -14.19 -0.30 -2.97
C PRO A 47 -13.00 -0.79 -3.81
N ALA A 48 -12.82 -2.11 -3.93
CA ALA A 48 -11.83 -2.66 -4.84
C ALA A 48 -12.26 -2.35 -6.30
N VAL A 49 -11.27 -2.07 -7.16
CA VAL A 49 -11.59 -1.70 -8.54
C VAL A 49 -12.29 -2.82 -9.30
N VAL A 50 -11.97 -4.07 -8.99
CA VAL A 50 -12.64 -5.25 -9.56
C VAL A 50 -14.14 -5.31 -9.22
N GLU A 51 -14.56 -4.70 -8.11
CA GLU A 51 -15.99 -4.64 -7.72
C GLU A 51 -16.76 -3.60 -8.53
N THR A 52 -16.09 -2.54 -8.97
CA THR A 52 -16.72 -1.34 -9.55
C THR A 52 -16.59 -1.22 -11.06
N TYR A 53 -15.63 -1.93 -11.66
CA TYR A 53 -15.33 -1.80 -13.08
C TYR A 53 -15.09 -3.17 -13.74
N GLU A 54 -15.71 -3.42 -14.88
CA GLU A 54 -15.63 -4.68 -15.62
C GLU A 54 -14.23 -4.97 -16.18
N ARG A 55 -13.43 -3.91 -16.48
CA ARG A 55 -12.02 -4.01 -16.87
C ARG A 55 -11.08 -3.58 -15.73
N GLY A 56 -11.51 -3.82 -14.49
CA GLY A 56 -10.73 -3.56 -13.29
C GLY A 56 -9.90 -4.76 -12.89
N LEU A 57 -8.64 -4.52 -12.53
CA LEU A 57 -7.76 -5.50 -11.90
C LEU A 57 -7.34 -4.95 -10.53
N SER A 58 -7.55 -5.74 -9.49
CA SER A 58 -7.15 -5.41 -8.12
C SER A 58 -6.00 -6.30 -7.68
N LEU A 59 -4.85 -5.70 -7.36
CA LEU A 59 -3.68 -6.39 -6.81
C LEU A 59 -3.74 -6.38 -5.28
N GLY A 60 -3.66 -7.58 -4.69
CA GLY A 60 -3.50 -7.77 -3.25
C GLY A 60 -2.28 -8.62 -2.92
N VAL A 61 -1.69 -8.42 -1.74
CA VAL A 61 -0.55 -9.22 -1.26
C VAL A 61 -0.59 -9.44 0.24
N MET A 62 0.07 -10.51 0.70
CA MET A 62 0.29 -10.76 2.12
C MET A 62 1.33 -9.83 2.74
N SER A 63 2.19 -9.20 1.93
CA SER A 63 3.39 -8.49 2.40
C SER A 63 3.10 -7.18 3.14
N LYS A 64 1.98 -6.51 2.86
CA LYS A 64 1.69 -5.15 3.34
C LYS A 64 0.60 -5.14 4.40
N ALA A 65 -0.68 -5.11 4.00
CA ALA A 65 -1.79 -5.03 4.96
C ALA A 65 -1.81 -6.18 5.98
N TYR A 66 -1.41 -7.36 5.57
CA TYR A 66 -1.34 -8.53 6.46
C TYR A 66 -0.03 -8.61 7.25
N GLY A 67 1.02 -7.86 6.90
CA GLY A 67 2.30 -7.87 7.61
C GLY A 67 3.08 -9.19 7.49
N LEU A 68 2.88 -9.94 6.40
CA LEU A 68 3.46 -11.28 6.16
C LEU A 68 4.33 -11.30 4.89
N PRO A 69 5.38 -10.45 4.79
CA PRO A 69 6.19 -10.33 3.57
C PRO A 69 6.96 -11.61 3.24
N GLY A 70 7.30 -12.42 4.24
CA GLY A 70 8.05 -13.66 4.08
C GLY A 70 7.27 -14.76 3.35
N LEU A 71 5.93 -14.70 3.30
CA LEU A 71 5.13 -15.70 2.61
C LEU A 71 5.26 -15.64 1.09
N ARG A 72 5.64 -14.50 0.52
CA ARG A 72 5.78 -14.27 -0.93
C ARG A 72 4.51 -14.62 -1.73
N VAL A 73 3.34 -14.34 -1.17
CA VAL A 73 2.02 -14.62 -1.78
C VAL A 73 1.29 -13.31 -2.08
N GLY A 74 0.76 -13.23 -3.29
CA GLY A 74 -0.12 -12.17 -3.76
C GLY A 74 -1.10 -12.71 -4.79
N TRP A 75 -2.07 -11.89 -5.17
CA TRP A 75 -3.10 -12.24 -6.15
C TRP A 75 -3.52 -11.03 -6.97
N ILE A 76 -4.03 -11.32 -8.16
CA ILE A 76 -4.75 -10.35 -8.98
C ILE A 76 -6.19 -10.84 -9.10
N ALA A 77 -7.14 -9.99 -8.73
CA ALA A 77 -8.57 -10.24 -8.93
C ALA A 77 -9.05 -9.50 -10.18
N CYS A 78 -9.73 -10.22 -11.07
CA CYS A 78 -10.28 -9.69 -12.32
C CYS A 78 -11.56 -10.45 -12.69
N LYS A 79 -12.51 -9.79 -13.37
CA LYS A 79 -13.73 -10.44 -13.87
C LYS A 79 -13.58 -11.04 -15.27
N ASP A 80 -12.56 -10.64 -16.01
CA ASP A 80 -12.28 -11.18 -17.35
C ASP A 80 -11.48 -12.47 -17.25
N HIS A 81 -12.17 -13.59 -17.42
CA HIS A 81 -11.58 -14.95 -17.37
C HIS A 81 -10.57 -15.17 -18.49
N ALA A 82 -10.79 -14.63 -19.69
CA ALA A 82 -9.83 -14.77 -20.78
C ALA A 82 -8.50 -14.06 -20.48
N LEU A 83 -8.57 -12.91 -19.78
CA LEU A 83 -7.37 -12.23 -19.29
C LEU A 83 -6.69 -13.04 -18.17
N LEU A 84 -7.45 -13.59 -17.23
CA LEU A 84 -6.90 -14.47 -16.17
C LEU A 84 -6.17 -15.67 -16.74
N ASP A 85 -6.75 -16.37 -17.73
CA ASP A 85 -6.11 -17.51 -18.40
C ASP A 85 -4.78 -17.12 -19.06
N ARG A 86 -4.71 -15.95 -19.67
CA ARG A 86 -3.46 -15.44 -20.24
C ARG A 86 -2.41 -15.13 -19.17
N MET A 87 -2.82 -14.54 -18.07
CA MET A 87 -1.94 -14.25 -16.94
C MET A 87 -1.43 -15.53 -16.26
N GLU A 88 -2.29 -16.55 -16.12
CA GLU A 88 -1.93 -17.86 -15.59
C GLU A 88 -0.86 -18.55 -16.47
N ARG A 89 -1.00 -18.51 -17.78
CA ARG A 89 0.02 -19.04 -18.70
C ARG A 89 1.38 -18.37 -18.50
N ILE A 90 1.40 -17.06 -18.32
CA ILE A 90 2.63 -16.32 -18.03
C ILE A 90 3.20 -16.72 -16.67
N LYS A 91 2.34 -16.87 -15.65
CA LYS A 91 2.78 -17.33 -14.33
C LYS A 91 3.39 -18.72 -14.36
N HIS A 92 2.80 -19.65 -15.10
CA HIS A 92 3.36 -20.98 -15.28
C HIS A 92 4.77 -20.96 -15.87
N TYR A 93 5.03 -20.05 -16.81
CA TYR A 93 6.35 -19.88 -17.39
C TYR A 93 7.35 -19.21 -16.41
N LEU A 94 6.90 -18.24 -15.61
CA LEU A 94 7.77 -17.46 -14.71
C LEU A 94 8.09 -18.19 -13.40
N SER A 95 7.09 -18.77 -12.75
CA SER A 95 7.23 -19.27 -11.37
C SER A 95 6.41 -20.53 -11.06
N ILE A 96 5.66 -21.05 -12.01
CA ILE A 96 4.76 -22.21 -11.91
C ILE A 96 3.71 -22.03 -10.81
N CYS A 97 4.10 -22.18 -9.53
CA CYS A 97 3.22 -22.07 -8.36
C CYS A 97 3.92 -21.35 -7.21
N ASN A 98 3.16 -21.01 -6.20
CA ASN A 98 3.73 -20.52 -4.94
C ASN A 98 4.17 -21.73 -4.08
N ALA A 99 4.96 -21.45 -3.03
CA ALA A 99 5.30 -22.49 -2.06
C ALA A 99 4.05 -22.93 -1.27
N GLY A 100 3.76 -24.23 -1.24
CA GLY A 100 2.57 -24.77 -0.58
C GLY A 100 2.41 -24.35 0.91
N PRO A 101 3.46 -24.38 1.74
CA PRO A 101 3.37 -23.86 3.11
C PRO A 101 2.95 -22.39 3.18
N SER A 102 3.47 -21.55 2.25
CA SER A 102 3.11 -20.14 2.19
C SER A 102 1.64 -19.93 1.82
N GLU A 103 1.10 -20.69 0.87
CA GLU A 103 -0.31 -20.63 0.50
C GLU A 103 -1.21 -21.07 1.67
N HIS A 104 -0.84 -22.15 2.37
CA HIS A 104 -1.60 -22.60 3.54
C HIS A 104 -1.66 -21.53 4.63
N LEU A 105 -0.52 -20.92 4.96
CA LEU A 105 -0.45 -19.82 5.93
C LEU A 105 -1.20 -18.57 5.46
N ALA A 106 -1.16 -18.28 4.16
CA ALA A 106 -1.95 -17.18 3.59
C ALA A 106 -3.45 -17.41 3.75
N VAL A 107 -3.94 -18.64 3.53
CA VAL A 107 -5.36 -18.99 3.75
C VAL A 107 -5.75 -18.80 5.23
N ILE A 108 -4.89 -19.21 6.17
CA ILE A 108 -5.13 -18.99 7.62
C ILE A 108 -5.22 -17.49 7.92
N ALA A 109 -4.29 -16.68 7.39
CA ALA A 109 -4.28 -15.23 7.60
C ALA A 109 -5.50 -14.55 6.98
N LEU A 110 -5.95 -14.98 5.79
CA LEU A 110 -7.17 -14.49 5.14
C LEU A 110 -8.42 -14.81 5.97
N LYS A 111 -8.52 -16.02 6.51
CA LYS A 111 -9.63 -16.40 7.41
C LYS A 111 -9.62 -15.60 8.71
N ALA A 112 -8.44 -15.19 9.20
CA ALA A 112 -8.27 -14.36 10.38
C ALA A 112 -8.11 -12.85 10.05
N ARG A 113 -8.54 -12.41 8.86
CA ARG A 113 -8.31 -11.09 8.29
C ARG A 113 -8.54 -9.94 9.27
N ASP A 114 -9.68 -9.91 9.91
CA ASP A 114 -10.08 -8.78 10.76
C ASP A 114 -9.17 -8.68 11.99
N ARG A 115 -8.76 -9.81 12.56
CA ARG A 115 -7.79 -9.87 13.66
C ARG A 115 -6.41 -9.39 13.23
N VAL A 116 -5.92 -9.86 12.08
CA VAL A 116 -4.57 -9.53 11.58
C VAL A 116 -4.49 -8.06 11.19
N ILE A 117 -5.44 -7.60 10.38
CA ILE A 117 -5.46 -6.20 9.93
C ILE A 117 -5.76 -5.26 11.10
N GLY A 118 -6.70 -5.61 11.98
CA GLY A 118 -7.00 -4.80 13.17
C GLY A 118 -5.79 -4.58 14.08
N ARG A 119 -4.98 -5.63 14.33
CA ARG A 119 -3.70 -5.52 15.05
C ARG A 119 -2.75 -4.55 14.34
N ASN A 120 -2.59 -4.68 13.03
CA ASN A 120 -1.67 -3.84 12.28
C ASN A 120 -2.12 -2.37 12.25
N VAL A 121 -3.43 -2.11 12.11
CA VAL A 121 -3.98 -0.74 12.18
C VAL A 121 -3.77 -0.14 13.57
N ALA A 122 -3.94 -0.90 14.66
CA ALA A 122 -3.66 -0.43 16.01
C ALA A 122 -2.20 -0.01 16.15
N LEU A 123 -1.26 -0.89 15.75
CA LEU A 123 0.17 -0.59 15.75
C LEU A 123 0.52 0.66 14.94
N LEU A 124 -0.09 0.83 13.75
CA LEU A 124 0.13 2.01 12.91
C LEU A 124 -0.37 3.31 13.60
N LYS A 125 -1.51 3.26 14.29
CA LYS A 125 -2.03 4.41 15.04
C LYS A 125 -1.11 4.82 16.19
N ASP A 126 -0.58 3.84 16.93
CA ASP A 126 0.36 4.10 18.03
C ASP A 126 1.68 4.69 17.50
N ASN A 127 2.24 4.11 16.43
CA ASN A 127 3.45 4.60 15.80
C ASN A 127 3.25 6.02 15.23
N LEU A 128 2.09 6.29 14.63
CA LEU A 128 1.78 7.61 14.08
C LEU A 128 1.80 8.69 15.16
N GLN A 129 1.28 8.41 16.36
CA GLN A 129 1.35 9.37 17.47
C GLN A 129 2.80 9.67 17.89
N ALA A 130 3.69 8.66 17.85
CA ALA A 130 5.10 8.88 18.14
C ALA A 130 5.78 9.74 17.07
N VAL A 131 5.48 9.49 15.81
CA VAL A 131 5.99 10.26 14.66
C VAL A 131 5.47 11.70 14.69
N GLU A 132 4.19 11.91 15.02
CA GLU A 132 3.60 13.25 15.14
C GLU A 132 4.26 14.07 16.28
N ARG A 133 4.54 13.44 17.43
CA ARG A 133 5.30 14.09 18.52
C ARG A 133 6.70 14.48 18.05
N PHE A 134 7.42 13.55 17.40
CA PHE A 134 8.75 13.85 16.87
C PHE A 134 8.75 15.08 15.95
N PHE A 135 7.84 15.19 15.00
CA PHE A 135 7.79 16.34 14.11
C PHE A 135 7.36 17.64 14.82
N ALA A 136 6.56 17.55 15.88
CA ALA A 136 6.22 18.70 16.71
C ALA A 136 7.44 19.23 17.51
N ASP A 137 8.37 18.35 17.89
CA ASP A 137 9.58 18.71 18.62
C ASP A 137 10.64 19.38 17.71
N TYR A 138 10.52 19.26 16.38
CA TYR A 138 11.45 19.82 15.40
C TYR A 138 10.79 20.80 14.40
N PRO A 139 10.14 21.87 14.87
CA PRO A 139 9.45 22.80 13.99
C PRO A 139 10.43 23.47 13.01
N GLY A 140 10.00 23.63 11.77
CA GLY A 140 10.81 24.27 10.72
C GLY A 140 11.93 23.42 10.13
N ARG A 141 12.12 22.19 10.60
CA ARG A 141 13.08 21.22 10.00
C ARG A 141 12.43 20.32 8.97
N PHE A 142 11.13 20.04 9.16
CA PHE A 142 10.36 19.11 8.33
C PHE A 142 8.98 19.69 8.04
N GLU A 143 8.48 19.45 6.82
CA GLU A 143 7.06 19.59 6.50
C GLU A 143 6.42 18.21 6.61
N TRP A 144 5.57 18.04 7.62
CA TRP A 144 4.90 16.78 7.89
C TRP A 144 3.53 16.71 7.23
N TYR A 145 3.34 15.69 6.41
CA TYR A 145 2.06 15.39 5.77
C TYR A 145 1.49 14.11 6.38
N ARG A 146 0.48 14.27 7.23
CA ARG A 146 -0.17 13.16 7.90
C ARG A 146 -0.79 12.21 6.87
N PRO A 147 -0.43 10.90 6.86
CA PRO A 147 -1.03 9.92 5.96
C PRO A 147 -2.49 9.63 6.34
N ASP A 148 -3.30 9.25 5.33
CA ASP A 148 -4.65 8.72 5.54
C ASP A 148 -4.63 7.21 5.86
N GLY A 149 -3.54 6.52 5.54
CA GLY A 149 -3.35 5.08 5.77
C GLY A 149 -2.04 4.54 5.22
N GLY A 150 -1.89 3.22 5.25
CA GLY A 150 -0.66 2.55 4.86
C GLY A 150 0.40 2.54 5.96
N CYS A 151 1.58 2.00 5.66
CA CYS A 151 2.70 1.89 6.61
C CYS A 151 3.93 2.69 6.18
N VAL A 152 3.74 3.66 5.30
CA VAL A 152 4.80 4.54 4.76
C VAL A 152 4.37 5.98 4.99
N ALA A 153 5.34 6.84 5.31
CA ALA A 153 5.13 8.27 5.43
C ALA A 153 6.12 9.01 4.52
N PHE A 154 5.70 10.15 4.01
CA PHE A 154 6.49 10.98 3.12
C PHE A 154 6.59 12.38 3.71
N THR A 155 7.77 12.71 4.21
CA THR A 155 8.05 13.97 4.89
C THR A 155 9.04 14.76 4.08
N ARG A 156 8.80 16.05 3.90
CA ARG A 156 9.76 16.93 3.23
C ARG A 156 10.77 17.45 4.26
N TYR A 157 12.05 17.26 3.98
CA TYR A 157 13.14 17.89 4.70
C TYR A 157 13.36 19.31 4.13
N VAL A 158 13.43 20.33 5.01
CA VAL A 158 13.59 21.74 4.62
C VAL A 158 14.93 22.35 5.07
N GLY A 159 15.90 21.52 5.45
CA GLY A 159 17.25 21.97 5.81
C GLY A 159 18.05 22.44 4.59
N GLY A 160 18.96 23.41 4.81
CA GLY A 160 19.74 24.06 3.74
C GLY A 160 20.77 23.16 3.07
N GLU A 161 21.13 22.01 3.67
CA GLU A 161 22.09 21.04 3.10
C GLU A 161 21.48 20.13 2.02
N GLY A 162 20.14 20.12 1.88
CA GLY A 162 19.41 19.25 0.97
C GLY A 162 19.21 17.83 1.50
N VAL A 163 18.18 17.14 0.98
CA VAL A 163 17.74 15.84 1.50
C VAL A 163 18.76 14.72 1.29
N GLU A 164 19.48 14.72 0.17
CA GLU A 164 20.50 13.69 -0.12
C GLU A 164 21.68 13.77 0.88
N THR A 165 22.19 14.99 1.13
CA THR A 165 23.26 15.21 2.11
C THR A 165 22.82 14.83 3.50
N PHE A 166 21.60 15.23 3.90
CA PHE A 166 21.01 14.89 5.18
C PHE A 166 20.89 13.36 5.37
N CYS A 167 20.31 12.63 4.39
CA CYS A 167 20.14 11.18 4.47
C CYS A 167 21.50 10.45 4.51
N ARG A 168 22.48 10.90 3.72
CA ARG A 168 23.83 10.32 3.74
C ARG A 168 24.50 10.52 5.10
N ARG A 169 24.45 11.72 5.65
CA ARG A 169 25.03 12.03 6.96
C ARG A 169 24.38 11.19 8.08
N LEU A 170 23.06 11.06 8.10
CA LEU A 170 22.35 10.20 9.06
C LEU A 170 22.82 8.74 8.95
N ALA A 171 23.03 8.23 7.73
CA ALA A 171 23.50 6.87 7.52
C ALA A 171 24.94 6.66 8.01
N GLU A 172 25.83 7.62 7.74
CA GLU A 172 27.27 7.54 8.06
C GLU A 172 27.56 7.82 9.54
N GLU A 173 26.89 8.81 10.15
CA GLU A 173 27.16 9.26 11.51
C GLU A 173 26.28 8.55 12.57
N ASP A 174 25.00 8.33 12.25
CA ASP A 174 24.02 7.82 13.21
C ASP A 174 23.53 6.41 12.91
N GLY A 175 23.91 5.82 11.75
CA GLY A 175 23.45 4.50 11.35
C GLY A 175 21.97 4.45 10.97
N ILE A 176 21.34 5.59 10.70
CA ILE A 176 19.91 5.73 10.36
C ILE A 176 19.77 5.86 8.84
N VAL A 177 19.11 4.90 8.21
CA VAL A 177 18.91 4.90 6.76
C VAL A 177 17.52 5.43 6.41
N LEU A 178 17.49 6.55 5.69
CA LEU A 178 16.30 7.12 5.05
C LEU A 178 16.52 7.16 3.53
N LEU A 179 15.43 7.04 2.78
CA LEU A 179 15.48 7.17 1.32
C LEU A 179 15.25 8.64 0.94
N PRO A 180 16.20 9.29 0.28
CA PRO A 180 15.99 10.62 -0.29
C PRO A 180 14.99 10.52 -1.45
N ALA A 181 14.13 11.54 -1.64
CA ALA A 181 13.14 11.63 -2.72
C ALA A 181 13.07 13.06 -3.25
#